data_2e8c80dd8933500b4ad23b0279e7b4e1
#
_entry.id   2e8c80dd8933500b4ad23b0279e7b4e1
#
_cell.length_a   1.000
_cell.length_b   1.000
_cell.length_c   1.000
_cell.angle_alpha   90.00
_cell.angle_beta   90.00
_cell.angle_gamma   90.00
#
_symmetry.space_group_name_H-M   'P 1'
#
loop_
_entity.id
_entity.type
_entity.pdbx_description
1 polymer ?
#
loop_
_entity_poly.entity_id
_entity_poly.type
_entity_poly.pdbx_seq_one_letter_code
_entity_poly.pdbx_strand_id
1 'polypeptide(L)'
;MLVLDATTKSIVVAMSGAAATTNPDFTAAYADNNGTTFTEAANDGALNGTSSVTLVAAPASSTRRTIKSITIENKDTAAVTLTVSYNNNSTLRTIAKVTLQVGDTWTTSGTFDTNGNLKSTIGGGTMALQNANAVTITGGT
;
A
#
# COMPACT_ATOMS: atom_id res chain seq x y z
N MET A 1 2.66 -9.79 7.43
CA MET A 1 3.55 -10.38 6.41
C MET A 1 2.71 -11.11 5.39
N LEU A 2 2.90 -10.83 4.11
CA LEU A 2 2.21 -11.51 3.00
C LEU A 2 3.18 -12.42 2.27
N VAL A 3 2.68 -13.57 1.79
CA VAL A 3 3.47 -14.53 1.03
C VAL A 3 2.77 -14.84 -0.29
N LEU A 4 3.53 -14.80 -1.38
CA LEU A 4 3.12 -15.30 -2.69
C LEU A 4 3.82 -16.64 -2.91
N ASP A 5 3.06 -17.70 -3.06
CA ASP A 5 3.56 -19.09 -3.12
C ASP A 5 3.15 -19.83 -4.42
N ALA A 6 2.70 -19.07 -5.41
CA ALA A 6 2.34 -19.60 -6.72
C ALA A 6 2.57 -18.57 -7.83
N THR A 7 2.84 -19.06 -9.03
CA THR A 7 3.08 -18.26 -10.24
C THR A 7 1.86 -17.44 -10.71
N THR A 8 0.72 -17.63 -10.08
CA THR A 8 -0.54 -16.91 -10.36
C THR A 8 -0.86 -15.82 -9.34
N LYS A 9 -0.03 -15.67 -8.30
CA LYS A 9 -0.29 -14.77 -7.17
C LYS A 9 0.58 -13.53 -7.22
N SER A 10 -0.03 -12.36 -7.18
CA SER A 10 0.65 -11.06 -7.20
C SER A 10 -0.05 -10.04 -6.30
N ILE A 11 0.60 -8.93 -6.01
CA ILE A 11 -0.04 -7.76 -5.38
C ILE A 11 -0.20 -6.69 -6.45
N VAL A 12 -1.43 -6.21 -6.56
CA VAL A 12 -1.79 -5.17 -7.51
C VAL A 12 -2.51 -4.03 -6.82
N VAL A 13 -2.48 -2.86 -7.44
CA VAL A 13 -3.20 -1.66 -6.97
C VAL A 13 -3.87 -0.97 -8.14
N ALA A 14 -5.05 -0.40 -7.88
CA ALA A 14 -5.73 0.49 -8.81
C ALA A 14 -6.26 1.71 -8.03
N MET A 15 -6.31 2.86 -8.69
CA MET A 15 -6.98 4.05 -8.19
C MET A 15 -8.47 4.00 -8.55
N SER A 16 -9.31 4.70 -7.81
CA SER A 16 -10.74 4.84 -8.12
C SER A 16 -11.03 5.78 -9.29
N GLY A 17 -10.05 6.61 -9.67
CA GLY A 17 -10.11 7.58 -10.76
C GLY A 17 -8.72 7.95 -11.26
N ALA A 18 -8.64 8.76 -12.31
CA ALA A 18 -7.37 9.32 -12.77
C ALA A 18 -6.80 10.29 -11.73
N ALA A 19 -5.48 10.41 -11.67
CA ALA A 19 -4.81 11.47 -10.94
C ALA A 19 -5.16 12.84 -11.54
N ALA A 20 -5.20 13.87 -10.70
CA ALA A 20 -5.45 15.25 -11.18
C ALA A 20 -4.24 15.78 -11.97
N THR A 21 -3.03 15.53 -11.51
CA THR A 21 -1.79 15.99 -12.16
C THR A 21 -0.71 14.93 -12.19
N THR A 22 -0.51 14.17 -11.10
CA THR A 22 0.61 13.26 -10.94
C THR A 22 0.15 11.96 -10.28
N ASN A 23 0.43 10.83 -10.92
CA ASN A 23 0.12 9.55 -10.31
C ASN A 23 0.96 9.31 -9.06
N PRO A 24 0.40 8.71 -8.01
CA PRO A 24 1.15 8.26 -6.83
C PRO A 24 2.30 7.33 -7.19
N ASP A 25 3.41 7.44 -6.46
CA ASP A 25 4.54 6.53 -6.59
C ASP A 25 4.45 5.38 -5.59
N PHE A 26 5.06 4.26 -5.93
CA PHE A 26 5.18 3.13 -5.01
C PHE A 26 6.59 2.55 -4.98
N THR A 27 6.92 1.94 -3.85
CA THR A 27 8.04 1.01 -3.69
C THR A 27 7.57 -0.24 -2.98
N ALA A 28 8.10 -1.39 -3.38
CA ALA A 28 7.79 -2.67 -2.77
C ALA A 28 9.06 -3.50 -2.61
N ALA A 29 9.36 -3.93 -1.39
CA ALA A 29 10.49 -4.80 -1.10
C ALA A 29 10.01 -6.22 -0.77
N TYR A 30 10.71 -7.21 -1.28
CA TYR A 30 10.38 -8.61 -1.09
C TYR A 30 11.63 -9.49 -1.06
N ALA A 31 11.45 -10.74 -0.65
CA ALA A 31 12.50 -11.75 -0.67
C ALA A 31 11.95 -13.05 -1.24
N ASP A 32 12.74 -13.67 -2.11
CA ASP A 32 12.47 -14.95 -2.73
C ASP A 32 13.25 -16.07 -2.03
N ASN A 33 12.58 -17.19 -1.79
CA ASN A 33 13.16 -18.40 -1.27
C ASN A 33 12.70 -19.61 -2.12
N ASN A 34 13.63 -20.28 -2.77
CA ASN A 34 13.37 -21.47 -3.58
C ASN A 34 13.78 -22.78 -2.89
N GLY A 35 14.06 -22.72 -1.58
CA GLY A 35 14.54 -23.85 -0.79
C GLY A 35 16.07 -24.00 -0.77
N THR A 36 16.79 -23.38 -1.69
CA THR A 36 18.27 -23.45 -1.78
C THR A 36 18.89 -22.06 -1.63
N THR A 37 18.27 -21.03 -2.23
CA THR A 37 18.77 -19.66 -2.21
C THR A 37 17.71 -18.73 -1.63
N PHE A 38 18.19 -17.69 -0.94
CA PHE A 38 17.40 -16.57 -0.47
C PHE A 38 17.91 -15.31 -1.15
N THR A 39 17.02 -14.59 -1.85
CA THR A 39 17.39 -13.40 -2.61
C THR A 39 16.42 -12.26 -2.29
N GLU A 40 16.95 -11.11 -1.93
CA GLU A 40 16.16 -9.90 -1.70
C GLU A 40 16.09 -9.06 -2.97
N ALA A 41 14.94 -8.43 -3.20
CA ALA A 41 14.71 -7.57 -4.33
C ALA A 41 13.65 -6.50 -4.02
N ALA A 42 13.57 -5.50 -4.87
CA ALA A 42 12.56 -4.45 -4.81
C ALA A 42 11.96 -4.19 -6.18
N ASN A 43 10.79 -3.57 -6.19
CA ASN A 43 10.13 -3.03 -7.37
C ASN A 43 9.62 -1.62 -7.01
N ASP A 44 9.66 -0.71 -7.98
CA ASP A 44 9.17 0.66 -7.82
C ASP A 44 8.48 1.13 -9.11
N GLY A 45 7.76 2.23 -9.01
CA GLY A 45 7.07 2.83 -10.15
C GLY A 45 5.96 3.78 -9.74
N ALA A 46 5.16 4.18 -10.71
CA ALA A 46 3.98 5.02 -10.52
C ALA A 46 2.70 4.23 -10.79
N LEU A 47 1.61 4.63 -10.12
CA LEU A 47 0.27 4.13 -10.41
C LEU A 47 -0.22 4.67 -11.76
N ASN A 48 -1.30 4.11 -12.27
CA ASN A 48 -1.82 4.47 -13.59
C ASN A 48 -3.36 4.59 -13.56
N GLY A 49 -3.86 5.55 -12.79
CA GLY A 49 -5.29 5.79 -12.69
C GLY A 49 -6.07 4.54 -12.32
N THR A 50 -7.15 4.26 -13.02
CA THR A 50 -7.99 3.07 -12.80
C THR A 50 -7.38 1.77 -13.34
N SER A 51 -6.30 1.85 -14.11
CA SER A 51 -5.59 0.67 -14.60
C SER A 51 -4.82 0.01 -13.46
N SER A 52 -4.96 -1.31 -13.37
CA SER A 52 -4.25 -2.07 -12.33
C SER A 52 -2.75 -2.10 -12.58
N VAL A 53 -1.97 -1.73 -11.57
CA VAL A 53 -0.50 -1.77 -11.59
C VAL A 53 -0.01 -2.87 -10.65
N THR A 54 0.94 -3.68 -11.10
CA THR A 54 1.54 -4.73 -10.29
C THR A 54 2.63 -4.17 -9.39
N LEU A 55 2.40 -4.18 -8.08
CA LEU A 55 3.38 -3.77 -7.07
C LEU A 55 4.43 -4.87 -6.85
N VAL A 56 3.95 -6.11 -6.68
CA VAL A 56 4.79 -7.29 -6.50
C VAL A 56 4.31 -8.37 -7.46
N ALA A 57 5.15 -8.71 -8.41
CA ALA A 57 4.87 -9.75 -9.40
C ALA A 57 4.83 -11.15 -8.75
N ALA A 58 4.19 -12.09 -9.42
CA ALA A 58 4.19 -13.47 -8.99
C ALA A 58 5.63 -14.05 -8.94
N PRO A 59 5.92 -14.94 -7.98
CA PRO A 59 7.21 -15.62 -7.92
C PRO A 59 7.37 -16.63 -9.07
N ALA A 60 8.59 -17.04 -9.32
CA ALA A 60 8.88 -18.17 -10.21
C ALA A 60 8.33 -19.48 -9.63
N SER A 61 8.25 -20.52 -10.48
CA SER A 61 7.87 -21.85 -10.02
C SER A 61 8.79 -22.34 -8.90
N SER A 62 8.24 -23.04 -7.94
CA SER A 62 8.95 -23.58 -6.75
C SER A 62 9.60 -22.49 -5.87
N THR A 63 9.16 -21.25 -6.01
CA THR A 63 9.67 -20.12 -5.22
C THR A 63 8.56 -19.55 -4.35
N ARG A 64 8.90 -19.21 -3.11
CA ARG A 64 8.04 -18.44 -2.21
C ARG A 64 8.58 -17.01 -2.11
N ARG A 65 7.73 -16.04 -2.40
CA ARG A 65 8.05 -14.62 -2.28
C ARG A 65 7.41 -14.05 -1.03
N THR A 66 8.23 -13.60 -0.11
CA THR A 66 7.78 -12.92 1.10
C THR A 66 7.83 -11.41 0.89
N ILE A 67 6.70 -10.74 1.05
CA ILE A 67 6.62 -9.29 0.94
C ILE A 67 7.05 -8.68 2.27
N LYS A 68 8.10 -7.86 2.25
CA LYS A 68 8.67 -7.18 3.40
C LYS A 68 7.98 -5.86 3.67
N SER A 69 7.83 -5.04 2.65
CA SER A 69 7.17 -3.74 2.75
C SER A 69 6.55 -3.34 1.41
N ILE A 70 5.49 -2.57 1.49
CA ILE A 70 4.94 -1.81 0.36
C ILE A 70 4.69 -0.41 0.88
N THR A 71 5.07 0.58 0.10
CA THR A 71 4.85 2.00 0.37
C THR A 71 4.24 2.64 -0.85
N ILE A 72 3.20 3.45 -0.68
CA ILE A 72 2.57 4.23 -1.75
C ILE A 72 2.41 5.66 -1.25
N GLU A 73 3.00 6.62 -1.95
CA GLU A 73 2.96 8.05 -1.63
C GLU A 73 2.05 8.80 -2.60
N ASN A 74 1.13 9.58 -2.08
CA ASN A 74 0.31 10.47 -2.90
C ASN A 74 1.06 11.76 -3.21
N LYS A 75 1.62 11.85 -4.41
CA LYS A 75 2.28 13.05 -4.97
C LYS A 75 1.34 13.94 -5.77
N ASP A 76 0.06 13.56 -5.88
CA ASP A 76 -0.92 14.33 -6.63
C ASP A 76 -1.28 15.64 -5.89
N THR A 77 -1.86 16.55 -6.60
CA THR A 77 -2.42 17.80 -6.05
C THR A 77 -3.83 17.64 -5.47
N ALA A 78 -4.37 16.42 -5.54
CA ALA A 78 -5.68 16.06 -5.00
C ALA A 78 -5.60 14.75 -4.20
N ALA A 79 -6.63 14.50 -3.39
CA ALA A 79 -6.77 13.22 -2.71
C ALA A 79 -7.01 12.09 -3.71
N VAL A 80 -6.41 10.93 -3.48
CA VAL A 80 -6.57 9.72 -4.28
C VAL A 80 -7.11 8.57 -3.44
N THR A 81 -8.00 7.78 -4.01
CA THR A 81 -8.47 6.55 -3.34
C THR A 81 -7.86 5.35 -4.04
N LEU A 82 -7.18 4.51 -3.26
CA LEU A 82 -6.47 3.32 -3.70
C LEU A 82 -7.21 2.06 -3.27
N THR A 83 -7.17 1.03 -4.10
CA THR A 83 -7.54 -0.32 -3.74
C THR A 83 -6.35 -1.23 -3.99
N VAL A 84 -5.71 -1.69 -2.91
CA VAL A 84 -4.62 -2.68 -2.95
C VAL A 84 -5.23 -4.06 -2.83
N SER A 85 -4.89 -4.95 -3.74
CA SER A 85 -5.49 -6.28 -3.83
C SER A 85 -4.46 -7.39 -3.98
N TYR A 86 -4.74 -8.50 -3.35
CA TYR A 86 -4.13 -9.77 -3.62
C TYR A 86 -4.81 -10.38 -4.85
N ASN A 87 -4.04 -10.56 -5.91
CA ASN A 87 -4.49 -11.19 -7.14
C ASN A 87 -4.11 -12.68 -7.11
N ASN A 88 -5.07 -13.54 -7.29
CA ASN A 88 -4.86 -14.98 -7.47
C ASN A 88 -5.58 -15.42 -8.73
N ASN A 89 -4.83 -15.65 -9.80
CA ASN A 89 -5.36 -16.08 -11.09
C ASN A 89 -6.55 -15.22 -11.56
N SER A 90 -6.33 -13.89 -11.62
CA SER A 90 -7.34 -12.87 -11.97
C SER A 90 -8.47 -12.67 -10.95
N THR A 91 -8.49 -13.41 -9.86
CA THR A 91 -9.41 -13.15 -8.75
C THR A 91 -8.76 -12.17 -7.79
N LEU A 92 -9.36 -10.98 -7.66
CA LEU A 92 -8.89 -9.92 -6.78
C LEU A 92 -9.52 -10.03 -5.40
N ARG A 93 -8.70 -9.96 -4.36
CA ARG A 93 -9.13 -9.88 -2.97
C ARG A 93 -8.52 -8.63 -2.34
N THR A 94 -9.38 -7.71 -1.93
CA THR A 94 -8.93 -6.44 -1.35
C THR A 94 -8.18 -6.67 -0.05
N ILE A 95 -6.96 -6.13 0.01
CA ILE A 95 -6.13 -6.05 1.23
C ILE A 95 -6.42 -4.75 1.94
N ALA A 96 -6.45 -3.64 1.18
CA ALA A 96 -6.70 -2.31 1.72
C ALA A 96 -7.44 -1.45 0.70
N LYS A 97 -8.38 -0.65 1.19
CA LYS A 97 -8.97 0.45 0.44
C LYS A 97 -8.78 1.71 1.27
N VAL A 98 -8.05 2.67 0.74
CA VAL A 98 -7.61 3.85 1.48
C VAL A 98 -7.69 5.09 0.63
N THR A 99 -8.10 6.21 1.23
CA THR A 99 -8.00 7.54 0.62
C THR A 99 -6.81 8.27 1.21
N LEU A 100 -5.86 8.62 0.36
CA LEU A 100 -4.67 9.38 0.69
C LEU A 100 -4.90 10.86 0.36
N GLN A 101 -4.73 11.73 1.34
CA GLN A 101 -4.67 13.16 1.09
C GLN A 101 -3.36 13.51 0.40
N VAL A 102 -3.23 14.75 -0.06
CA VAL A 102 -1.99 15.25 -0.68
C VAL A 102 -0.81 15.04 0.26
N GLY A 103 0.23 14.35 -0.18
CA GLY A 103 1.44 14.06 0.58
C GLY A 103 1.31 12.90 1.58
N ASP A 104 0.14 12.27 1.72
CA ASP A 104 0.01 11.09 2.59
C ASP A 104 0.73 9.88 1.99
N THR A 105 1.25 9.04 2.88
CA THR A 105 1.90 7.79 2.53
C THR A 105 1.17 6.61 3.17
N TRP A 106 0.76 5.64 2.37
CA TRP A 106 0.27 4.35 2.84
C TRP A 106 1.39 3.32 2.87
N THR A 107 1.40 2.52 3.93
CA THR A 107 2.27 1.34 4.04
C THR A 107 1.46 0.14 4.48
N THR A 108 2.05 -1.04 4.47
CA THR A 108 1.45 -2.26 5.04
C THR A 108 1.20 -2.16 6.56
N SER A 109 1.75 -1.14 7.23
CA SER A 109 1.57 -0.87 8.67
C SER A 109 0.54 0.22 8.97
N GLY A 110 0.13 1.01 7.99
CA GLY A 110 -0.84 2.09 8.16
C GLY A 110 -0.66 3.24 7.18
N THR A 111 -1.44 4.30 7.37
CA THR A 111 -1.34 5.54 6.59
C THR A 111 -0.69 6.62 7.45
N PHE A 112 0.25 7.34 6.87
CA PHE A 112 1.00 8.41 7.51
C PHE A 112 0.78 9.74 6.78
N ASP A 113 0.75 10.85 7.52
CA ASP A 113 0.72 12.19 6.95
C ASP A 113 2.10 12.66 6.48
N THR A 114 2.17 13.88 5.92
CA THR A 114 3.42 14.50 5.45
C THR A 114 4.47 14.71 6.55
N ASN A 115 4.07 14.68 7.82
CA ASN A 115 4.95 14.83 8.99
C ASN A 115 5.35 13.46 9.58
N GLY A 116 4.91 12.35 8.97
CA GLY A 116 5.17 11.01 9.46
C GLY A 116 4.28 10.57 10.63
N ASN A 117 3.17 11.28 10.91
CA ASN A 117 2.22 10.86 11.94
C ASN A 117 1.28 9.78 11.40
N LEU A 118 1.04 8.75 12.21
CA LEU A 118 0.06 7.73 11.88
C LEU A 118 -1.35 8.33 11.84
N LYS A 119 -2.04 8.17 10.71
CA LYS A 119 -3.44 8.58 10.55
C LYS A 119 -4.36 7.44 10.93
N SER A 120 -5.24 7.69 11.88
CA SER A 120 -6.32 6.77 12.24
C SER A 120 -7.66 7.46 12.07
N THR A 121 -8.60 6.81 11.38
CA THR A 121 -9.98 7.28 11.27
C THR A 121 -10.84 6.40 12.16
N ILE A 122 -11.33 6.93 13.26
CA ILE A 122 -12.27 6.26 14.18
C ILE A 122 -13.55 7.08 14.22
N GLY A 123 -14.67 6.49 13.84
CA GLY A 123 -16.00 7.10 13.97
C GLY A 123 -16.17 8.43 13.20
N GLY A 124 -15.51 8.59 12.05
CA GLY A 124 -15.57 9.79 11.23
C GLY A 124 -14.70 10.96 11.71
N GLY A 125 -13.95 10.78 12.78
CA GLY A 125 -12.96 11.76 13.28
C GLY A 125 -11.54 11.36 12.89
N THR A 126 -10.69 12.35 12.59
CA THR A 126 -9.26 12.13 12.41
C THR A 126 -8.57 12.24 13.76
N MET A 127 -8.01 11.15 14.28
CA MET A 127 -7.10 11.24 15.42
C MET A 127 -5.69 11.44 14.89
N ALA A 128 -5.15 12.64 15.06
CA ALA A 128 -3.72 12.85 14.95
C ALA A 128 -3.08 12.48 16.30
N LEU A 129 -2.24 11.45 16.31
CA LEU A 129 -1.39 11.20 17.46
C LEU A 129 -0.25 12.23 17.43
N GLN A 130 -0.52 13.40 18.02
CA GLN A 130 0.55 14.35 18.25
C GLN A 130 1.35 13.94 19.48
N ASN A 131 2.64 13.84 19.26
CA ASN A 131 3.76 13.70 20.19
C ASN A 131 3.39 13.73 21.69
N ALA A 132 3.51 12.61 22.29
CA ALA A 132 3.86 12.16 23.66
C ALA A 132 3.21 12.77 24.90
N ASN A 133 2.53 13.90 24.91
CA ASN A 133 2.11 14.51 26.18
C ASN A 133 0.63 14.93 26.34
N ALA A 134 -0.23 14.77 25.37
CA ALA A 134 -1.68 14.96 25.58
C ALA A 134 -2.52 14.18 24.57
N VAL A 135 -3.17 13.14 25.02
CA VAL A 135 -4.33 12.57 24.33
C VAL A 135 -5.54 13.39 24.80
N THR A 136 -5.96 14.37 24.00
CA THR A 136 -7.24 15.05 24.24
C THR A 136 -8.31 14.31 23.46
N ILE A 137 -9.12 13.51 24.15
CA ILE A 137 -10.32 12.89 23.58
C ILE A 137 -11.43 13.93 23.73
N THR A 138 -11.76 14.64 22.66
CA THR A 138 -12.96 15.49 22.63
C THR A 138 -14.12 14.59 22.21
N GLY A 139 -14.87 14.11 23.21
CA GLY A 139 -16.16 13.45 23.00
C GLY A 139 -17.17 14.48 22.52
N GLY A 140 -17.62 14.35 21.27
CA GLY A 140 -18.78 15.06 20.79
C GLY A 140 -20.06 14.47 21.40
N THR A 141 -20.92 15.29 21.93
CA THR A 141 -22.31 14.99 22.30
C THR A 141 -23.14 14.72 21.06
#